data_dd0e730614a8828d06fad231a5a194c2
#
_entry.id   dd0e730614a8828d06fad231a5a194c2
#
_cell.length_a   1.000
_cell.length_b   1.000
_cell.length_c   1.000
_cell.angle_alpha   90.00
_cell.angle_beta   90.00
_cell.angle_gamma   90.00
#
_symmetry.space_group_name_H-M   'P 1'
#
loop_
_entity.id
_entity.type
_entity.pdbx_description
1 polymer ?
#
loop_
_entity_poly.entity_id
_entity_poly.type
_entity_poly.pdbx_seq_one_letter_code
_entity_poly.pdbx_strand_id
1 'polypeptide(L)'
;MIRFLKKTFNISGCEITINPERSIFHQGDEVKCGFTIMGSEYEQTADEISISLEESWQETRGSGDSQSTVTIRNDIVTSVVGANLIIKPGDSHHYEFTAQLPPNCRLSDSSDSLGWCMVVKIDVPRAKDPVERLSIEVVPHREFLAIEHSLQTVLKFEKKKTIFTSGTRFIPPEVLKSELDCLDLHCRQDGITTHCEIVFDLQEKSLLDYFKMVVKQDKVKREIIFTRDELFGENLDPNIKEISKIIAKEIERVLTESGR
;
A
#
# COMPACT_ATOMS: atom_id res chain seq x y z
N MET A 1 -13.49 20.49 0.84
CA MET A 1 -13.78 20.30 2.29
C MET A 1 -14.24 18.84 2.47
N ILE A 2 -13.28 17.95 2.75
CA ILE A 2 -13.56 16.52 2.93
C ILE A 2 -14.19 16.38 4.32
N ARG A 3 -15.45 15.94 4.34
CA ARG A 3 -16.11 15.54 5.60
C ARG A 3 -15.46 14.23 6.05
N PHE A 4 -14.57 14.32 7.04
CA PHE A 4 -14.12 13.14 7.77
C PHE A 4 -15.37 12.47 8.37
N LEU A 5 -15.59 11.21 8.04
CA LEU A 5 -16.63 10.38 8.63
C LEU A 5 -16.28 10.16 10.11
N LYS A 6 -16.86 10.95 10.97
CA LYS A 6 -16.79 10.75 12.41
C LYS A 6 -17.64 9.52 12.72
N LYS A 7 -17.02 8.39 12.98
CA LYS A 7 -17.71 7.17 13.37
C LYS A 7 -17.68 7.07 14.89
N THR A 8 -18.84 7.15 15.50
CA THR A 8 -19.02 7.13 16.95
C THR A 8 -19.79 5.88 17.31
N PHE A 9 -19.26 5.03 18.18
CA PHE A 9 -19.94 3.85 18.70
C PHE A 9 -20.03 3.91 20.22
N ASN A 10 -21.21 3.67 20.73
CA ASN A 10 -21.50 3.58 22.16
C ASN A 10 -21.47 2.09 22.55
N ILE A 11 -20.38 1.62 23.15
CA ILE A 11 -20.28 0.25 23.66
C ILE A 11 -19.87 0.33 25.14
N SER A 12 -20.77 -0.12 26.01
CA SER A 12 -20.57 -0.31 27.46
C SER A 12 -19.64 0.72 28.14
N GLY A 13 -20.16 1.92 28.38
CA GLY A 13 -19.56 2.89 29.29
C GLY A 13 -18.59 3.91 28.72
N CYS A 14 -18.09 3.74 27.47
CA CYS A 14 -17.21 4.69 26.79
C CYS A 14 -17.58 4.88 25.34
N GLU A 15 -17.34 6.08 24.82
CA GLU A 15 -17.40 6.41 23.41
C GLU A 15 -15.99 6.68 22.90
N ILE A 16 -15.58 5.98 21.80
CA ILE A 16 -14.26 6.16 21.20
C ILE A 16 -14.43 6.89 19.87
N THR A 17 -13.68 7.95 19.65
CA THR A 17 -13.64 8.69 18.39
C THR A 17 -12.20 8.74 17.87
N ILE A 18 -11.94 8.22 16.69
CA ILE A 18 -10.63 8.21 16.03
C ILE A 18 -10.60 9.31 14.96
N ASN A 19 -9.57 10.18 15.00
CA ASN A 19 -9.41 11.34 14.12
C ASN A 19 -8.01 11.31 13.48
N PRO A 20 -7.83 10.62 12.34
CA PRO A 20 -6.57 10.65 11.63
C PRO A 20 -6.34 12.01 10.96
N GLU A 21 -5.07 12.38 10.75
CA GLU A 21 -4.71 13.58 9.99
C GLU A 21 -5.22 13.50 8.54
N ARG A 22 -5.23 12.28 7.97
CA ARG A 22 -5.74 11.96 6.64
C ARG A 22 -6.23 10.51 6.57
N SER A 23 -6.95 10.15 5.51
CA SER A 23 -7.46 8.78 5.29
C SER A 23 -6.65 7.98 4.28
N ILE A 24 -5.79 8.64 3.49
CA ILE A 24 -4.96 8.02 2.45
C ILE A 24 -3.50 8.27 2.79
N PHE A 25 -2.72 7.20 2.83
CA PHE A 25 -1.29 7.21 3.14
C PHE A 25 -0.51 6.48 2.05
N HIS A 26 0.70 6.94 1.76
CA HIS A 26 1.61 6.18 0.92
C HIS A 26 2.38 5.16 1.77
N GLN A 27 2.83 4.07 1.14
CA GLN A 27 3.82 3.19 1.75
C GLN A 27 4.98 4.02 2.30
N GLY A 28 5.48 3.70 3.50
CA GLY A 28 6.55 4.46 4.12
C GLY A 28 6.14 5.81 4.73
N ASP A 29 4.88 6.21 4.67
CA ASP A 29 4.40 7.44 5.32
C ASP A 29 4.33 7.28 6.84
N GLU A 30 4.49 8.40 7.55
CA GLU A 30 4.13 8.51 8.95
C GLU A 30 2.60 8.68 9.07
N VAL A 31 1.98 7.82 9.87
CA VAL A 31 0.55 7.86 10.21
C VAL A 31 0.42 8.59 11.53
N LYS A 32 -0.26 9.74 11.52
CA LYS A 32 -0.61 10.52 12.70
C LYS A 32 -2.10 10.46 12.95
N CYS A 33 -2.47 10.22 14.19
CA CYS A 33 -3.86 10.09 14.60
C CYS A 33 -4.06 10.61 16.02
N GLY A 34 -5.05 11.46 16.20
CA GLY A 34 -5.62 11.75 17.52
C GLY A 34 -6.83 10.85 17.77
N PHE A 35 -7.07 10.46 19.01
CA PHE A 35 -8.33 9.84 19.38
C PHE A 35 -8.81 10.34 20.76
N THR A 36 -10.11 10.25 20.95
CA THR A 36 -10.74 10.72 22.18
C THR A 36 -11.60 9.58 22.75
N ILE A 37 -11.51 9.39 24.07
CA ILE A 37 -12.36 8.50 24.83
C ILE A 37 -13.25 9.37 25.72
N MET A 38 -14.56 9.22 25.59
CA MET A 38 -15.54 9.91 26.41
C MET A 38 -16.26 8.91 27.31
N GLY A 39 -16.31 9.22 28.60
CA GLY A 39 -17.11 8.46 29.55
C GLY A 39 -18.60 8.68 29.31
N SER A 40 -19.39 7.56 29.24
CA SER A 40 -20.82 7.62 29.00
C SER A 40 -21.64 7.62 30.31
N GLU A 41 -22.49 6.63 30.53
CA GLU A 41 -23.47 6.64 31.66
C GLU A 41 -22.89 6.13 32.98
N TYR A 42 -21.84 5.31 32.94
CA TYR A 42 -21.29 4.62 34.10
C TYR A 42 -19.77 4.81 34.20
N GLU A 43 -19.28 4.88 35.46
CA GLU A 43 -17.84 4.84 35.72
C GLU A 43 -17.25 3.50 35.29
N GLN A 44 -16.14 3.54 34.55
CA GLN A 44 -15.41 2.37 34.11
C GLN A 44 -13.94 2.44 34.52
N THR A 45 -13.39 1.28 34.88
CA THR A 45 -11.93 1.14 35.02
C THR A 45 -11.40 0.51 33.75
N ALA A 46 -10.40 1.14 33.12
CA ALA A 46 -9.63 0.61 32.05
C ALA A 46 -8.28 0.13 32.58
N ASP A 47 -7.98 -1.16 32.45
CA ASP A 47 -6.67 -1.69 32.82
C ASP A 47 -5.60 -1.22 31.84
N GLU A 48 -5.94 -1.19 30.55
CA GLU A 48 -5.07 -0.72 29.48
C GLU A 48 -5.88 -0.03 28.37
N ILE A 49 -5.30 0.99 27.79
CA ILE A 49 -5.76 1.65 26.57
C ILE A 49 -4.64 1.53 25.54
N SER A 50 -4.94 0.87 24.42
CA SER A 50 -3.99 0.69 23.35
C SER A 50 -4.53 1.19 22.02
N ILE A 51 -3.62 1.60 21.14
CA ILE A 51 -3.89 1.89 19.74
C ILE A 51 -2.92 1.11 18.88
N SER A 52 -3.43 0.50 17.82
CA SER A 52 -2.62 -0.23 16.84
C SER A 52 -2.92 0.19 15.41
N LEU A 53 -1.92 -0.01 14.56
CA LEU A 53 -2.03 -0.03 13.11
C LEU A 53 -2.15 -1.48 12.67
N GLU A 54 -3.34 -1.90 12.22
CA GLU A 54 -3.67 -3.28 11.85
C GLU A 54 -3.72 -3.41 10.32
N GLU A 55 -3.04 -4.42 9.79
CA GLU A 55 -3.20 -4.93 8.43
C GLU A 55 -4.14 -6.14 8.48
N SER A 56 -5.09 -6.25 7.55
CA SER A 56 -5.96 -7.41 7.44
C SER A 56 -6.08 -7.89 6.00
N TRP A 57 -6.16 -9.22 5.81
CA TRP A 57 -6.38 -9.83 4.50
C TRP A 57 -7.22 -11.09 4.63
N GLN A 58 -7.74 -11.56 3.51
CA GLN A 58 -8.50 -12.80 3.43
C GLN A 58 -7.62 -13.93 2.90
N GLU A 59 -7.68 -15.07 3.58
CA GLU A 59 -7.09 -16.33 3.12
C GLU A 59 -8.18 -17.36 2.90
N THR A 60 -8.12 -18.05 1.74
CA THR A 60 -8.96 -19.19 1.48
C THR A 60 -8.25 -20.45 2.00
N ARG A 61 -8.88 -21.18 2.92
CA ARG A 61 -8.36 -22.41 3.49
C ARG A 61 -9.25 -23.60 3.12
N GLY A 62 -8.62 -24.75 2.91
CA GLY A 62 -9.31 -25.99 2.50
C GLY A 62 -9.29 -26.20 0.98
N SER A 63 -9.85 -27.33 0.53
CA SER A 63 -9.96 -27.70 -0.87
C SER A 63 -11.33 -28.27 -1.18
N GLY A 64 -11.82 -28.09 -2.42
CA GLY A 64 -13.15 -28.55 -2.84
C GLY A 64 -14.27 -27.91 -2.04
N ASP A 65 -15.29 -28.70 -1.70
CA ASP A 65 -16.51 -28.23 -1.00
C ASP A 65 -16.26 -27.76 0.44
N SER A 66 -15.04 -27.92 0.96
CA SER A 66 -14.63 -27.50 2.32
C SER A 66 -13.85 -26.19 2.32
N GLN A 67 -13.89 -25.39 1.28
CA GLN A 67 -13.28 -24.07 1.25
C GLN A 67 -13.95 -23.10 2.21
N SER A 68 -13.15 -22.43 3.03
CA SER A 68 -13.60 -21.33 3.90
C SER A 68 -12.66 -20.12 3.74
N THR A 69 -13.22 -18.92 3.72
CA THR A 69 -12.45 -17.69 3.72
C THR A 69 -12.30 -17.20 5.16
N VAL A 70 -11.06 -16.99 5.59
CA VAL A 70 -10.71 -16.52 6.94
C VAL A 70 -10.04 -15.16 6.81
N THR A 71 -10.50 -14.20 7.62
CA THR A 71 -9.81 -12.89 7.73
C THR A 71 -8.65 -13.03 8.70
N ILE A 72 -7.44 -12.79 8.21
CA ILE A 72 -6.23 -12.68 9.02
C ILE A 72 -6.04 -11.21 9.39
N ARG A 73 -5.62 -10.96 10.62
CA ARG A 73 -5.27 -9.62 11.13
C ARG A 73 -3.89 -9.67 11.74
N ASN A 74 -3.12 -8.62 11.49
CA ASN A 74 -1.75 -8.49 11.96
C ASN A 74 -1.51 -7.06 12.46
N ASP A 75 -1.22 -6.91 13.74
CA ASP A 75 -0.82 -5.64 14.31
C ASP A 75 0.61 -5.31 13.91
N ILE A 76 0.78 -4.28 13.11
CA ILE A 76 2.09 -3.82 12.62
C ILE A 76 2.82 -3.02 13.71
N VAL A 77 2.09 -2.13 14.37
CA VAL A 77 2.57 -1.32 15.49
C VAL A 77 1.46 -1.25 16.52
N THR A 78 1.79 -1.47 17.78
CA THR A 78 0.88 -1.27 18.92
C THR A 78 1.54 -0.37 19.94
N SER A 79 0.79 0.60 20.44
CA SER A 79 1.21 1.50 21.52
C SER A 79 0.21 1.49 22.66
N VAL A 80 0.69 1.28 23.88
CA VAL A 80 -0.09 1.47 25.09
C VAL A 80 0.01 2.94 25.49
N VAL A 81 -1.12 3.62 25.54
CA VAL A 81 -1.21 5.07 25.77
C VAL A 81 -1.80 5.44 27.12
N GLY A 82 -2.42 4.48 27.81
CA GLY A 82 -2.97 4.66 29.15
C GLY A 82 -3.09 3.33 29.88
N ALA A 83 -2.95 3.37 31.20
CA ALA A 83 -3.13 2.21 32.06
C ALA A 83 -3.76 2.61 33.39
N ASN A 84 -4.56 1.68 33.98
CA ASN A 84 -5.21 1.87 35.28
C ASN A 84 -6.02 3.18 35.35
N LEU A 85 -6.77 3.51 34.30
CA LEU A 85 -7.54 4.72 34.20
C LEU A 85 -8.97 4.52 34.68
N ILE A 86 -9.47 5.42 35.52
CA ILE A 86 -10.90 5.48 35.87
C ILE A 86 -11.54 6.52 34.95
N ILE A 87 -12.52 6.10 34.15
CA ILE A 87 -13.27 6.93 33.22
C ILE A 87 -14.66 7.16 33.82
N LYS A 88 -14.95 8.40 34.21
CA LYS A 88 -16.25 8.78 34.78
C LYS A 88 -17.18 9.32 33.72
N PRO A 89 -18.50 9.30 33.95
CA PRO A 89 -19.46 9.96 33.07
C PRO A 89 -19.10 11.40 32.80
N GLY A 90 -18.98 11.75 31.50
CA GLY A 90 -18.61 13.09 31.05
C GLY A 90 -17.10 13.38 31.01
N ASP A 91 -16.25 12.49 31.50
CA ASP A 91 -14.80 12.63 31.31
C ASP A 91 -14.44 12.55 29.83
N SER A 92 -13.41 13.30 29.44
CA SER A 92 -12.86 13.28 28.08
C SER A 92 -11.35 13.13 28.15
N HIS A 93 -10.84 12.05 27.63
CA HIS A 93 -9.41 11.76 27.53
C HIS A 93 -8.97 11.80 26.09
N HIS A 94 -7.93 12.60 25.81
CA HIS A 94 -7.41 12.79 24.48
C HIS A 94 -6.00 12.23 24.39
N TYR A 95 -5.73 11.48 23.30
CA TYR A 95 -4.45 10.82 23.04
C TYR A 95 -3.99 11.10 21.62
N GLU A 96 -2.68 11.04 21.41
CA GLU A 96 -2.04 11.11 20.11
C GLU A 96 -1.26 9.82 19.85
N PHE A 97 -1.25 9.42 18.59
CA PHE A 97 -0.54 8.24 18.10
C PHE A 97 0.22 8.59 16.83
N THR A 98 1.45 8.09 16.76
CA THR A 98 2.27 8.17 15.55
C THR A 98 2.88 6.82 15.27
N ALA A 99 2.76 6.36 14.04
CA ALA A 99 3.35 5.11 13.58
C ALA A 99 3.92 5.28 12.17
N GLN A 100 4.95 4.51 11.86
CA GLN A 100 5.54 4.45 10.52
C GLN A 100 4.95 3.27 9.75
N LEU A 101 4.35 3.52 8.58
CA LEU A 101 4.03 2.44 7.64
C LEU A 101 5.33 1.80 7.14
N PRO A 102 5.41 0.47 7.08
CA PRO A 102 6.56 -0.18 6.46
C PRO A 102 6.70 0.27 4.99
N PRO A 103 7.93 0.50 4.50
CA PRO A 103 8.14 1.03 3.15
C PRO A 103 7.68 0.07 2.04
N ASN A 104 7.59 -1.22 2.31
CA ASN A 104 7.15 -2.23 1.36
C ASN A 104 5.92 -3.01 1.89
N CYS A 105 5.07 -2.34 2.65
CA CYS A 105 3.83 -2.95 3.15
C CYS A 105 2.85 -3.22 1.99
N ARG A 106 1.85 -4.04 2.25
CA ARG A 106 0.81 -4.33 1.25
C ARG A 106 -0.05 -3.09 0.98
N LEU A 107 -0.49 -2.95 -0.27
CA LEU A 107 -1.40 -1.88 -0.67
C LEU A 107 -2.84 -2.26 -0.31
N SER A 108 -3.68 -1.27 -0.02
CA SER A 108 -5.11 -1.48 0.10
C SER A 108 -5.70 -1.98 -1.23
N ASP A 109 -6.59 -2.95 -1.16
CA ASP A 109 -7.27 -3.48 -2.34
C ASP A 109 -8.72 -2.99 -2.38
N SER A 110 -9.14 -2.49 -3.53
CA SER A 110 -10.52 -2.06 -3.78
C SER A 110 -11.57 -3.18 -3.67
N SER A 111 -11.13 -4.44 -3.61
CA SER A 111 -12.00 -5.61 -3.41
C SER A 111 -12.31 -5.92 -1.94
N ASP A 112 -11.88 -5.06 -1.01
CA ASP A 112 -11.96 -5.27 0.46
C ASP A 112 -11.25 -6.55 0.96
N SER A 113 -10.48 -7.22 0.11
CA SER A 113 -9.74 -8.42 0.48
C SER A 113 -8.48 -8.11 1.28
N LEU A 114 -7.98 -6.88 1.19
CA LEU A 114 -6.85 -6.36 1.94
C LEU A 114 -7.19 -4.97 2.46
N GLY A 115 -7.11 -4.79 3.76
CA GLY A 115 -7.44 -3.53 4.41
C GLY A 115 -6.43 -3.12 5.47
N TRP A 116 -6.40 -1.82 5.75
CA TRP A 116 -5.65 -1.22 6.83
C TRP A 116 -6.59 -0.48 7.77
N CYS A 117 -6.37 -0.63 9.07
CA CYS A 117 -7.17 0.02 10.10
C CYS A 117 -6.30 0.61 11.21
N MET A 118 -6.72 1.73 11.75
CA MET A 118 -6.36 2.14 13.09
C MET A 118 -7.35 1.52 14.05
N VAL A 119 -6.86 0.88 15.11
CA VAL A 119 -7.66 0.14 16.08
C VAL A 119 -7.36 0.66 17.46
N VAL A 120 -8.38 1.22 18.12
CA VAL A 120 -8.30 1.59 19.54
C VAL A 120 -9.01 0.52 20.34
N LYS A 121 -8.33 -0.01 21.36
CA LYS A 121 -8.84 -1.01 22.28
C LYS A 121 -8.72 -0.51 23.72
N ILE A 122 -9.77 -0.73 24.50
CA ILE A 122 -9.78 -0.48 25.95
C ILE A 122 -10.00 -1.84 26.64
N ASP A 123 -9.01 -2.26 27.42
CA ASP A 123 -9.13 -3.47 28.25
C ASP A 123 -9.91 -3.14 29.53
N VAL A 124 -11.08 -3.76 29.69
CA VAL A 124 -11.99 -3.50 30.80
C VAL A 124 -12.14 -4.76 31.65
N PRO A 125 -11.78 -4.75 32.94
CA PRO A 125 -11.87 -5.91 33.80
C PRO A 125 -13.27 -6.51 33.81
N ARG A 126 -13.38 -7.80 33.55
CA ARG A 126 -14.62 -8.60 33.63
C ARG A 126 -15.76 -8.14 32.70
N ALA A 127 -15.45 -7.32 31.69
CA ALA A 127 -16.40 -6.89 30.66
C ALA A 127 -15.86 -7.18 29.27
N LYS A 128 -16.68 -6.96 28.22
CA LYS A 128 -16.22 -7.03 26.85
C LYS A 128 -15.46 -5.77 26.52
N ASP A 129 -14.23 -5.92 26.03
CA ASP A 129 -13.38 -4.81 25.63
C ASP A 129 -14.05 -3.95 24.53
N PRO A 130 -14.19 -2.65 24.75
CA PRO A 130 -14.51 -1.72 23.67
C PRO A 130 -13.40 -1.69 22.64
N VAL A 131 -13.76 -1.90 21.36
CA VAL A 131 -12.82 -1.85 20.24
C VAL A 131 -13.42 -1.00 19.13
N GLU A 132 -12.74 0.06 18.75
CA GLU A 132 -13.10 0.88 17.59
C GLU A 132 -12.08 0.71 16.48
N ARG A 133 -12.58 0.63 15.24
CA ARG A 133 -11.77 0.48 14.03
C ARG A 133 -12.09 1.56 13.02
N LEU A 134 -11.07 2.23 12.53
CA LEU A 134 -11.17 3.19 11.44
C LEU A 134 -10.32 2.73 10.27
N SER A 135 -10.94 2.44 9.14
CA SER A 135 -10.24 2.07 7.92
C SER A 135 -9.46 3.25 7.34
N ILE A 136 -8.24 2.97 6.88
CA ILE A 136 -7.41 3.87 6.10
C ILE A 136 -7.04 3.21 4.77
N GLU A 137 -6.66 4.00 3.79
CA GLU A 137 -6.19 3.52 2.49
C GLU A 137 -4.67 3.67 2.41
N VAL A 138 -3.98 2.58 2.05
CA VAL A 138 -2.53 2.58 1.78
C VAL A 138 -2.31 2.40 0.29
N VAL A 139 -1.66 3.41 -0.30
CA VAL A 139 -1.36 3.50 -1.74
C VAL A 139 0.15 3.39 -1.99
N PRO A 140 0.59 3.15 -3.24
CA PRO A 140 2.00 3.02 -3.57
C PRO A 140 2.83 4.24 -3.16
N HIS A 141 4.13 4.04 -2.98
CA HIS A 141 5.10 5.14 -2.82
C HIS A 141 4.92 6.23 -3.88
N ARG A 142 5.18 7.47 -3.52
CA ARG A 142 5.17 8.61 -4.46
C ARG A 142 6.16 8.44 -5.58
N GLU A 143 7.32 7.88 -5.29
CA GLU A 143 8.37 7.52 -6.23
C GLU A 143 7.85 6.56 -7.29
N PHE A 144 7.14 5.53 -6.85
CA PHE A 144 6.53 4.56 -7.73
C PHE A 144 5.46 5.18 -8.64
N LEU A 145 4.60 6.02 -8.07
CA LEU A 145 3.58 6.74 -8.83
C LEU A 145 4.20 7.70 -9.87
N ALA A 146 5.34 8.32 -9.57
CA ALA A 146 6.06 9.17 -10.52
C ALA A 146 6.56 8.36 -11.73
N ILE A 147 7.09 7.16 -11.50
CA ILE A 147 7.55 6.25 -12.55
C ILE A 147 6.38 5.73 -13.38
N GLU A 148 5.29 5.27 -12.76
CA GLU A 148 4.07 4.86 -13.45
C GLU A 148 3.49 5.99 -14.30
N HIS A 149 3.42 7.20 -13.74
CA HIS A 149 2.93 8.37 -14.45
C HIS A 149 3.79 8.70 -15.67
N SER A 150 5.10 8.56 -15.54
CA SER A 150 6.05 8.73 -16.66
C SER A 150 5.81 7.74 -17.80
N LEU A 151 5.62 6.45 -17.47
CA LEU A 151 5.27 5.41 -18.44
C LEU A 151 3.98 5.75 -19.19
N GLN A 152 2.94 6.19 -18.47
CA GLN A 152 1.64 6.47 -19.06
C GLN A 152 1.60 7.76 -19.88
N THR A 153 2.15 8.86 -19.34
CA THR A 153 1.96 10.20 -19.94
C THR A 153 2.94 10.51 -21.05
N VAL A 154 4.21 10.12 -20.92
CA VAL A 154 5.26 10.40 -21.91
C VAL A 154 5.47 9.21 -22.84
N LEU A 155 5.71 8.03 -22.26
CA LEU A 155 6.01 6.83 -23.04
C LEU A 155 4.75 6.13 -23.59
N LYS A 156 3.54 6.61 -23.21
CA LYS A 156 2.24 6.16 -23.73
C LYS A 156 1.92 4.68 -23.49
N PHE A 157 2.50 4.09 -22.45
CA PHE A 157 2.10 2.76 -22.02
C PHE A 157 0.73 2.80 -21.34
N GLU A 158 -0.09 1.80 -21.56
CA GLU A 158 -1.39 1.66 -20.92
C GLU A 158 -1.28 0.76 -19.68
N LYS A 159 -1.65 1.28 -18.51
CA LYS A 159 -1.70 0.50 -17.26
C LYS A 159 -2.84 -0.50 -17.33
N LYS A 160 -2.55 -1.81 -17.25
CA LYS A 160 -3.57 -2.85 -17.40
C LYS A 160 -4.10 -3.36 -16.07
N LYS A 161 -3.27 -3.73 -15.16
CA LYS A 161 -3.68 -4.18 -13.82
C LYS A 161 -2.47 -4.16 -12.88
N THR A 162 -2.72 -3.83 -11.61
CA THR A 162 -1.75 -4.07 -10.54
C THR A 162 -1.66 -5.57 -10.34
N ILE A 163 -0.47 -6.14 -10.49
CA ILE A 163 -0.21 -7.55 -10.17
C ILE A 163 -0.11 -7.63 -8.64
N PHE A 164 -0.84 -8.57 -8.06
CA PHE A 164 -0.85 -8.77 -6.61
C PHE A 164 0.58 -8.72 -6.03
N THR A 165 0.75 -7.90 -5.02
CA THR A 165 1.88 -7.79 -4.08
C THR A 165 3.02 -6.84 -4.41
N SER A 166 3.37 -6.47 -5.63
CA SER A 166 4.49 -5.53 -5.84
C SER A 166 4.72 -5.04 -7.27
N GLY A 167 3.82 -5.27 -8.21
CA GLY A 167 4.09 -4.91 -9.59
C GLY A 167 2.88 -4.40 -10.37
N THR A 168 3.14 -3.62 -11.41
CA THR A 168 2.14 -3.13 -12.35
C THR A 168 2.50 -3.56 -13.76
N ARG A 169 1.52 -4.12 -14.47
CA ARG A 169 1.64 -4.48 -15.88
C ARG A 169 1.22 -3.33 -16.78
N PHE A 170 2.05 -3.10 -17.79
CA PHE A 170 1.84 -2.08 -18.81
C PHE A 170 1.83 -2.69 -20.20
N ILE A 171 0.88 -2.24 -21.03
CA ILE A 171 0.80 -2.58 -22.45
C ILE A 171 1.54 -1.51 -23.24
N PRO A 172 2.42 -1.88 -24.17
CA PRO A 172 3.21 -0.93 -24.95
C PRO A 172 2.33 -0.11 -25.90
N PRO A 173 2.78 1.12 -26.26
CA PRO A 173 2.16 1.90 -27.31
C PRO A 173 2.28 1.18 -28.66
N GLU A 174 1.42 1.56 -29.63
CA GLU A 174 1.31 0.91 -30.94
C GLU A 174 2.65 0.74 -31.66
N VAL A 175 3.55 1.73 -31.52
CA VAL A 175 4.88 1.73 -32.15
C VAL A 175 5.83 0.64 -31.60
N LEU A 176 5.55 0.08 -30.43
CA LEU A 176 6.37 -0.95 -29.79
C LEU A 176 5.68 -2.34 -29.77
N LYS A 177 4.42 -2.43 -30.19
CA LYS A 177 3.66 -3.69 -30.12
C LYS A 177 4.22 -4.81 -30.97
N SER A 178 4.99 -4.49 -32.02
CA SER A 178 5.67 -5.50 -32.84
C SER A 178 6.90 -6.10 -32.16
N GLU A 179 7.40 -5.46 -31.11
CA GLU A 179 8.65 -5.82 -30.43
C GLU A 179 8.42 -6.31 -28.99
N LEU A 180 7.37 -5.77 -28.35
CA LEU A 180 7.11 -5.93 -26.92
C LEU A 180 5.63 -6.29 -26.68
N ASP A 181 5.37 -7.38 -25.94
CA ASP A 181 4.03 -7.78 -25.51
C ASP A 181 3.55 -6.98 -24.32
N CYS A 182 4.38 -6.92 -23.29
CA CYS A 182 4.10 -6.14 -22.10
C CYS A 182 5.38 -5.80 -21.33
N LEU A 183 5.24 -4.87 -20.39
CA LEU A 183 6.24 -4.48 -19.43
C LEU A 183 5.65 -4.66 -18.04
N ASP A 184 6.30 -5.46 -17.19
CA ASP A 184 5.96 -5.57 -15.78
C ASP A 184 6.95 -4.73 -14.96
N LEU A 185 6.45 -3.81 -14.15
CA LEU A 185 7.23 -2.92 -13.29
C LEU A 185 7.08 -3.35 -11.84
N HIS A 186 8.20 -3.63 -11.18
CA HIS A 186 8.27 -3.92 -9.75
C HIS A 186 9.20 -2.92 -9.10
N CYS A 187 8.70 -2.15 -8.15
CA CYS A 187 9.51 -1.20 -7.41
C CYS A 187 9.57 -1.54 -5.92
N ARG A 188 10.73 -1.27 -5.32
CA ARG A 188 10.94 -1.34 -3.88
C ARG A 188 11.73 -0.13 -3.42
N GLN A 189 11.43 0.34 -2.22
CA GLN A 189 12.21 1.39 -1.57
C GLN A 189 13.32 0.78 -0.73
N ASP A 190 14.54 1.31 -0.87
CA ASP A 190 15.69 0.94 -0.05
C ASP A 190 16.38 2.24 0.41
N GLY A 191 16.07 2.66 1.64
CA GLY A 191 16.52 3.93 2.15
C GLY A 191 16.09 5.11 1.29
N ILE A 192 17.06 5.79 0.69
CA ILE A 192 16.83 6.98 -0.17
C ILE A 192 16.74 6.66 -1.66
N THR A 193 16.89 5.39 -2.04
CA THR A 193 16.87 4.94 -3.44
C THR A 193 15.63 4.10 -3.75
N THR A 194 15.13 4.22 -4.96
CA THR A 194 14.04 3.41 -5.49
C THR A 194 14.61 2.44 -6.51
N HIS A 195 14.50 1.16 -6.20
CA HIS A 195 14.90 0.07 -7.07
C HIS A 195 13.72 -0.37 -7.91
N CYS A 196 13.86 -0.34 -9.22
CA CYS A 196 12.85 -0.75 -10.16
C CYS A 196 13.33 -1.92 -11.01
N GLU A 197 12.76 -3.09 -10.81
CA GLU A 197 12.91 -4.21 -11.72
C GLU A 197 11.88 -4.07 -12.83
N ILE A 198 12.34 -3.98 -14.06
CA ILE A 198 11.50 -3.97 -15.25
C ILE A 198 11.67 -5.32 -15.96
N VAL A 199 10.55 -6.01 -16.14
CA VAL A 199 10.50 -7.27 -16.87
C VAL A 199 9.85 -7.00 -18.23
N PHE A 200 10.64 -7.12 -19.28
CA PHE A 200 10.20 -6.99 -20.67
C PHE A 200 9.76 -8.36 -21.19
N ASP A 201 8.53 -8.46 -21.65
CA ASP A 201 8.00 -9.64 -22.34
C ASP A 201 8.03 -9.34 -23.84
N LEU A 202 8.97 -9.97 -24.56
CA LEU A 202 9.26 -9.64 -25.94
C LEU A 202 8.39 -10.44 -26.90
N GLN A 203 7.92 -9.79 -27.99
CA GLN A 203 7.12 -10.45 -29.05
C GLN A 203 7.93 -11.54 -29.76
N GLU A 204 7.28 -12.65 -30.08
CA GLU A 204 7.86 -13.70 -30.90
C GLU A 204 7.89 -13.29 -32.39
N LYS A 205 9.07 -13.30 -33.01
CA LYS A 205 9.21 -12.92 -34.41
C LYS A 205 9.15 -14.09 -35.43
N SER A 206 9.32 -15.33 -34.98
CA SER A 206 9.31 -16.48 -35.92
C SER A 206 8.98 -17.81 -35.24
N LEU A 207 8.55 -18.81 -36.09
CA LEU A 207 8.40 -20.21 -35.66
C LEU A 207 9.71 -20.81 -35.09
N LEU A 208 10.86 -20.33 -35.53
CA LEU A 208 12.16 -20.73 -35.01
C LEU A 208 12.40 -20.20 -33.62
N ASP A 209 11.89 -19.00 -33.31
CA ASP A 209 11.92 -18.41 -31.97
C ASP A 209 10.97 -19.16 -31.04
N TYR A 210 9.81 -19.65 -31.57
CA TYR A 210 8.90 -20.54 -30.82
C TYR A 210 9.60 -21.83 -30.35
N PHE A 211 10.44 -22.44 -31.19
CA PHE A 211 11.23 -23.61 -30.79
C PHE A 211 12.37 -23.27 -29.80
N LYS A 212 12.94 -22.07 -29.87
CA LYS A 212 13.90 -21.56 -28.88
C LYS A 212 13.25 -21.22 -27.54
N MET A 213 11.97 -20.86 -27.55
CA MET A 213 11.13 -20.55 -26.38
C MET A 213 10.94 -21.74 -25.44
N VAL A 214 10.91 -22.97 -25.96
CA VAL A 214 10.88 -24.18 -25.12
C VAL A 214 12.15 -24.30 -24.25
N VAL A 215 13.20 -23.50 -24.55
CA VAL A 215 14.50 -23.53 -23.90
C VAL A 215 14.95 -22.18 -23.31
N LYS A 216 14.38 -21.05 -23.72
CA LYS A 216 14.76 -19.71 -23.23
C LYS A 216 13.54 -18.88 -22.83
N GLN A 217 13.60 -18.31 -21.64
CA GLN A 217 12.64 -17.30 -21.18
C GLN A 217 12.74 -16.06 -22.08
N ASP A 218 11.65 -15.72 -22.79
CA ASP A 218 11.55 -14.49 -23.60
C ASP A 218 11.40 -13.22 -22.73
N LYS A 219 11.62 -13.37 -21.43
CA LYS A 219 11.56 -12.28 -20.46
C LYS A 219 12.95 -11.75 -20.14
N VAL A 220 13.17 -10.50 -20.51
CA VAL A 220 14.40 -9.79 -20.18
C VAL A 220 14.15 -8.95 -18.93
N LYS A 221 14.96 -9.16 -17.90
CA LYS A 221 14.90 -8.39 -16.66
C LYS A 221 15.99 -7.32 -16.65
N ARG A 222 15.63 -6.12 -16.21
CA ARG A 222 16.55 -5.00 -15.97
C ARG A 222 16.22 -4.37 -14.63
N GLU A 223 17.25 -3.95 -13.93
CA GLU A 223 17.11 -3.16 -12.71
C GLU A 223 17.59 -1.73 -13.00
N ILE A 224 16.74 -0.76 -12.65
CA ILE A 224 17.07 0.66 -12.65
C ILE A 224 17.00 1.13 -11.22
N ILE A 225 18.02 1.84 -10.78
CA ILE A 225 18.05 2.45 -9.45
C ILE A 225 17.90 3.96 -9.64
N PHE A 226 16.85 4.51 -9.08
CA PHE A 226 16.60 5.95 -9.07
C PHE A 226 16.98 6.54 -7.72
N THR A 227 17.67 7.67 -7.75
CA THR A 227 17.81 8.55 -6.60
C THR A 227 16.57 9.43 -6.47
N ARG A 228 16.36 10.02 -5.29
CA ARG A 228 15.25 10.94 -5.09
C ARG A 228 15.31 12.16 -6.00
N ASP A 229 16.50 12.69 -6.27
CA ASP A 229 16.71 13.87 -7.12
C ASP A 229 16.44 13.58 -8.61
N GLU A 230 16.59 12.32 -9.05
CA GLU A 230 16.18 11.91 -10.39
C GLU A 230 14.67 11.78 -10.52
N LEU A 231 13.98 11.40 -9.44
CA LEU A 231 12.54 11.22 -9.42
C LEU A 231 11.78 12.53 -9.20
N PHE A 232 12.35 13.48 -8.46
CA PHE A 232 11.67 14.72 -8.10
C PHE A 232 12.57 15.92 -8.29
N GLY A 233 11.98 17.03 -8.77
CA GLY A 233 12.62 18.34 -8.80
C GLY A 233 12.69 19.01 -7.41
N GLU A 234 13.23 20.21 -7.37
CA GLU A 234 13.43 21.01 -6.13
C GLU A 234 12.13 21.22 -5.33
N ASN A 235 10.97 21.29 -5.98
CA ASN A 235 9.67 21.48 -5.34
C ASN A 235 8.95 20.16 -5.03
N LEU A 236 9.63 19.02 -5.10
CA LEU A 236 9.04 17.67 -4.99
C LEU A 236 8.01 17.35 -6.08
N ASP A 237 8.02 18.09 -7.19
CA ASP A 237 7.25 17.73 -8.37
C ASP A 237 7.93 16.58 -9.11
N PRO A 238 7.18 15.57 -9.62
CA PRO A 238 7.76 14.44 -10.34
C PRO A 238 8.53 14.89 -11.58
N ASN A 239 9.77 14.46 -11.71
CA ASN A 239 10.64 14.75 -12.86
C ASN A 239 10.35 13.81 -14.05
N ILE A 240 9.10 13.85 -14.52
CA ILE A 240 8.52 12.93 -15.50
C ILE A 240 9.38 12.80 -16.76
N LYS A 241 9.97 13.92 -17.25
CA LYS A 241 10.80 13.91 -18.47
C LYS A 241 12.10 13.14 -18.28
N GLU A 242 12.76 13.30 -17.13
CA GLU A 242 14.03 12.62 -16.87
C GLU A 242 13.80 11.12 -16.62
N ILE A 243 12.80 10.78 -15.83
CA ILE A 243 12.36 9.39 -15.63
C ILE A 243 12.09 8.72 -16.99
N SER A 244 11.32 9.40 -17.87
CA SER A 244 11.00 8.87 -19.20
C SER A 244 12.22 8.61 -20.05
N LYS A 245 13.23 9.50 -20.03
CA LYS A 245 14.48 9.31 -20.79
C LYS A 245 15.26 8.09 -20.30
N ILE A 246 15.35 7.92 -18.96
CA ILE A 246 16.06 6.78 -18.37
C ILE A 246 15.38 5.47 -18.79
N ILE A 247 14.05 5.39 -18.68
CA ILE A 247 13.29 4.20 -19.05
C ILE A 247 13.35 3.94 -20.56
N ALA A 248 13.18 4.98 -21.39
CA ALA A 248 13.25 4.87 -22.86
C ALA A 248 14.61 4.33 -23.32
N LYS A 249 15.70 4.82 -22.73
CA LYS A 249 17.05 4.32 -23.02
C LYS A 249 17.20 2.83 -22.69
N GLU A 250 16.60 2.38 -21.60
CA GLU A 250 16.67 0.96 -21.22
C GLU A 250 15.81 0.09 -22.14
N ILE A 251 14.64 0.58 -22.58
CA ILE A 251 13.81 -0.08 -23.60
C ILE A 251 14.62 -0.24 -24.91
N GLU A 252 15.21 0.84 -25.40
CA GLU A 252 16.02 0.85 -26.62
C GLU A 252 17.19 -0.14 -26.52
N ARG A 253 17.87 -0.17 -25.38
CA ARG A 253 18.97 -1.10 -25.12
C ARG A 253 18.49 -2.56 -25.19
N VAL A 254 17.39 -2.90 -24.53
CA VAL A 254 16.84 -4.26 -24.52
C VAL A 254 16.46 -4.69 -25.93
N LEU A 255 15.80 -3.83 -26.70
CA LEU A 255 15.42 -4.13 -28.09
C LEU A 255 16.66 -4.33 -28.97
N THR A 256 17.68 -3.49 -28.86
CA THR A 256 18.94 -3.61 -29.60
C THR A 256 19.68 -4.90 -29.27
N GLU A 257 19.84 -5.23 -27.97
CA GLU A 257 20.50 -6.47 -27.53
C GLU A 257 19.74 -7.73 -27.94
N SER A 258 18.43 -7.61 -28.15
CA SER A 258 17.55 -8.70 -28.65
C SER A 258 17.55 -8.82 -30.17
N GLY A 259 18.28 -7.96 -30.89
CA GLY A 259 18.35 -7.94 -32.36
C GLY A 259 17.06 -7.43 -33.01
N ARG A 260 16.42 -6.49 -32.37
CA ARG A 260 15.10 -5.93 -32.76
C ARG A 260 15.20 -4.45 -33.11
#